data_ccdf4686d853c355013d6faf0641c314
#
_entry.id   ccdf4686d853c355013d6faf0641c314
#
_cell.length_a   1.000
_cell.length_b   1.000
_cell.length_c   1.000
_cell.angle_alpha   90.00
_cell.angle_beta   90.00
_cell.angle_gamma   90.00
#
_symmetry.space_group_name_H-M   'P 1'
#
loop_
_entity.id
_entity.type
_entity.pdbx_description
1 polymer ?
#
loop_
_entity_poly.entity_id
_entity_poly.type
_entity_poly.pdbx_seq_one_letter_code
_entity_poly.pdbx_strand_id
1 'polypeptide(L)'
;MTVSFSGDPIEIEREVPLSQQEAFSRLTDWQRHGDVVPLTSVRLTDTGFVARTGFRRLGFDDPMEVVAWDPPRFCRLEKRGRVVRGWAEISVWPTASGSKIVWREVAHVTGVPRLFSRVERTAGTALFDRLLNGLTRT
;
A
#
# COMPACT_ATOMS: atom_id res chain seq x y z
N MET A 1 6.72 10.14 19.72
CA MET A 1 5.59 11.06 19.46
C MET A 1 4.73 10.43 18.37
N THR A 2 3.53 10.00 18.75
CA THR A 2 2.61 9.37 17.81
C THR A 2 1.90 10.47 17.04
N VAL A 3 2.20 10.59 15.75
CA VAL A 3 1.44 11.50 14.89
C VAL A 3 0.11 10.82 14.60
N SER A 4 -0.96 11.32 15.21
CA SER A 4 -2.30 10.85 14.91
C SER A 4 -2.75 11.51 13.61
N PHE A 5 -2.86 10.72 12.57
CA PHE A 5 -3.49 11.18 11.32
C PHE A 5 -5.00 11.12 11.53
N SER A 6 -5.63 12.28 11.62
CA SER A 6 -7.08 12.38 11.76
C SER A 6 -7.73 12.14 10.40
N GLY A 7 -8.10 10.92 10.13
CA GLY A 7 -8.84 10.55 8.93
C GLY A 7 -9.22 9.08 9.00
N ASP A 8 -10.40 8.75 8.49
CA ASP A 8 -10.79 7.36 8.39
C ASP A 8 -9.89 6.65 7.38
N PRO A 9 -9.37 5.45 7.69
CA PRO A 9 -8.58 4.70 6.72
C PRO A 9 -9.40 4.33 5.49
N ILE A 10 -8.70 4.30 4.35
CA ILE A 10 -9.24 3.65 3.16
C ILE A 10 -9.16 2.16 3.43
N GLU A 11 -10.26 1.44 3.24
CA GLU A 11 -10.30 0.00 3.40
C GLU A 11 -10.81 -0.64 2.12
N ILE A 12 -10.05 -1.61 1.62
CA ILE A 12 -10.41 -2.40 0.45
C ILE A 12 -10.38 -3.86 0.82
N GLU A 13 -11.48 -4.56 0.60
CA GLU A 13 -11.58 -6.00 0.77
C GLU A 13 -11.66 -6.67 -0.60
N ARG A 14 -10.96 -7.79 -0.76
CA ARG A 14 -11.00 -8.56 -2.00
C ARG A 14 -10.84 -10.04 -1.71
N GLU A 15 -11.72 -10.85 -2.30
CA GLU A 15 -11.54 -12.30 -2.33
C GLU A 15 -10.81 -12.70 -3.60
N VAL A 16 -9.84 -13.61 -3.47
CA VAL A 16 -9.01 -14.06 -4.58
C VAL A 16 -8.88 -15.58 -4.56
N PRO A 17 -8.75 -16.24 -5.73
CA PRO A 17 -8.56 -17.69 -5.82
C PRO A 17 -7.08 -18.07 -5.61
N LEU A 18 -6.45 -17.50 -4.61
CA LEU A 18 -5.07 -17.77 -4.22
C LEU A 18 -5.06 -18.22 -2.76
N SER A 19 -4.16 -19.14 -2.43
CA SER A 19 -3.95 -19.50 -1.03
C SER A 19 -3.53 -18.28 -0.21
N GLN A 20 -3.74 -18.33 1.09
CA GLN A 20 -3.29 -17.27 2.00
C GLN A 20 -1.80 -16.97 1.80
N GLN A 21 -0.98 -18.00 1.71
CA GLN A 21 0.45 -17.88 1.54
C GLN A 21 0.83 -17.23 0.20
N GLU A 22 0.21 -17.66 -0.88
CA GLU A 22 0.48 -17.11 -2.21
C GLU A 22 0.00 -15.66 -2.31
N ALA A 23 -1.18 -15.35 -1.78
CA ALA A 23 -1.70 -14.00 -1.78
C ALA A 23 -0.80 -13.05 -0.99
N PHE A 24 -0.40 -13.45 0.22
CA PHE A 24 0.50 -12.65 1.06
C PHE A 24 1.85 -12.43 0.38
N SER A 25 2.43 -13.49 -0.19
CA SER A 25 3.72 -13.42 -0.89
C SER A 25 3.69 -12.43 -2.05
N ARG A 26 2.62 -12.44 -2.85
CA ARG A 26 2.47 -11.50 -3.96
C ARG A 26 2.27 -10.06 -3.50
N LEU A 27 1.47 -9.87 -2.45
CA LEU A 27 1.18 -8.53 -1.91
C LEU A 27 2.39 -7.89 -1.25
N THR A 28 3.31 -8.69 -0.73
CA THR A 28 4.52 -8.21 -0.05
C THR A 28 5.78 -8.27 -0.92
N ASP A 29 5.64 -8.60 -2.18
CA ASP A 29 6.70 -8.43 -3.18
C ASP A 29 6.74 -6.95 -3.61
N TRP A 30 7.45 -6.15 -2.83
CA TRP A 30 7.44 -4.69 -2.97
C TRP A 30 7.91 -4.21 -4.34
N GLN A 31 8.87 -4.89 -4.95
CA GLN A 31 9.36 -4.50 -6.28
C GLN A 31 8.29 -4.65 -7.35
N ARG A 32 7.42 -5.65 -7.21
CA ARG A 32 6.28 -5.86 -8.11
C ARG A 32 5.26 -4.71 -8.07
N HIS A 33 5.19 -4.00 -6.95
CA HIS A 33 4.35 -2.80 -6.86
C HIS A 33 4.75 -1.75 -7.90
N GLY A 34 6.05 -1.60 -8.14
CA GLY A 34 6.55 -0.70 -9.18
C GLY A 34 6.11 -1.08 -10.59
N ASP A 35 5.93 -2.37 -10.84
CA ASP A 35 5.47 -2.86 -12.15
C ASP A 35 3.99 -2.58 -12.40
N VAL A 36 3.21 -2.46 -11.34
CA VAL A 36 1.75 -2.29 -11.42
C VAL A 36 1.34 -0.83 -11.35
N VAL A 37 2.03 -0.02 -10.54
CA VAL A 37 1.72 1.39 -10.36
C VAL A 37 2.43 2.22 -11.42
N PRO A 38 1.68 3.00 -12.23
CA PRO A 38 2.30 3.81 -13.29
C PRO A 38 3.33 4.81 -12.74
N LEU A 39 4.42 5.01 -13.50
CA LEU A 39 5.49 5.98 -13.20
C LEU A 39 6.16 5.75 -11.84
N THR A 40 6.13 4.51 -11.34
CA THR A 40 6.66 4.17 -10.04
C THR A 40 7.72 3.08 -10.17
N SER A 41 8.84 3.29 -9.49
CA SER A 41 9.89 2.28 -9.29
C SER A 41 10.09 2.03 -7.81
N VAL A 42 10.49 0.81 -7.46
CA VAL A 42 10.68 0.42 -6.05
C VAL A 42 12.11 -0.05 -5.83
N ARG A 43 12.74 0.47 -4.79
CA ARG A 43 14.07 0.09 -4.33
C ARG A 43 13.98 -0.44 -2.91
N LEU A 44 14.53 -1.64 -2.69
CA LEU A 44 14.53 -2.25 -1.35
C LEU A 44 15.55 -1.54 -0.44
N THR A 45 15.21 -1.45 0.85
CA THR A 45 16.09 -0.95 1.90
C THR A 45 16.21 -2.00 3.02
N ASP A 46 17.05 -1.77 4.01
CA ASP A 46 17.23 -2.70 5.12
C ASP A 46 15.97 -2.92 5.95
N THR A 47 15.11 -1.90 6.05
CA THR A 47 13.91 -1.93 6.90
C THR A 47 12.60 -1.88 6.12
N GLY A 48 12.66 -1.80 4.80
CA GLY A 48 11.46 -1.71 3.96
C GLY A 48 11.82 -1.43 2.52
N PHE A 49 11.27 -0.35 1.96
CA PHE A 49 11.51 0.02 0.58
C PHE A 49 11.23 1.50 0.35
N VAL A 50 11.71 2.02 -0.77
CA VAL A 50 11.38 3.35 -1.25
C VAL A 50 10.68 3.23 -2.59
N ALA A 51 9.46 3.73 -2.67
CA ALA A 51 8.74 3.89 -3.93
C ALA A 51 9.01 5.29 -4.48
N ARG A 52 9.54 5.35 -5.69
CA ARG A 52 9.74 6.63 -6.37
C ARG A 52 8.68 6.77 -7.45
N THR A 53 7.86 7.80 -7.33
CA THR A 53 6.82 8.14 -8.30
C THR A 53 7.20 9.43 -9.01
N GLY A 54 7.15 9.43 -10.35
CA GLY A 54 7.43 10.63 -11.12
C GLY A 54 7.96 10.33 -12.51
N PHE A 55 8.19 11.40 -13.26
CA PHE A 55 8.70 11.36 -14.63
C PHE A 55 9.92 12.28 -14.74
N ARG A 56 11.06 11.71 -15.16
CA ARG A 56 12.34 12.40 -15.27
C ARG A 56 12.77 13.00 -13.93
N ARG A 57 12.96 14.34 -13.85
CA ARG A 57 13.36 15.05 -12.63
C ARG A 57 12.17 15.41 -11.72
N LEU A 58 10.95 15.29 -12.26
CA LEU A 58 9.75 15.59 -11.51
C LEU A 58 9.23 14.31 -10.83
N GLY A 59 9.33 14.26 -9.52
CA GLY A 59 8.89 13.11 -8.78
C GLY A 59 9.23 13.24 -7.31
N PHE A 60 8.83 12.24 -6.54
CA PHE A 60 9.09 12.19 -5.11
C PHE A 60 9.34 10.77 -4.66
N ASP A 61 10.06 10.65 -3.55
CA ASP A 61 10.32 9.39 -2.87
C ASP A 61 9.29 9.18 -1.76
N ASP A 62 8.77 7.97 -1.68
CA ASP A 62 7.86 7.53 -0.62
C ASP A 62 8.53 6.37 0.12
N PRO A 63 9.39 6.68 1.12
CA PRO A 63 10.04 5.63 1.91
C PRO A 63 9.06 5.00 2.88
N MET A 64 9.10 3.68 2.94
CA MET A 64 8.23 2.89 3.80
C MET A 64 9.06 1.92 4.64
N GLU A 65 8.68 1.79 5.91
CA GLU A 65 9.30 0.89 6.85
C GLU A 65 8.32 -0.20 7.25
N VAL A 66 8.77 -1.45 7.22
CA VAL A 66 7.98 -2.58 7.70
C VAL A 66 8.11 -2.62 9.22
N VAL A 67 7.04 -2.30 9.93
CA VAL A 67 7.02 -2.21 11.40
C VAL A 67 6.35 -3.40 12.07
N ALA A 68 5.59 -4.20 11.34
CA ALA A 68 5.05 -5.47 11.81
C ALA A 68 5.04 -6.47 10.67
N TRP A 69 5.47 -7.69 10.96
CA TRP A 69 5.63 -8.75 9.97
C TRP A 69 5.22 -10.08 10.58
N ASP A 70 4.08 -10.59 10.15
CA ASP A 70 3.52 -11.85 10.61
C ASP A 70 2.96 -12.65 9.41
N PRO A 71 3.84 -13.21 8.56
CA PRO A 71 3.42 -13.96 7.38
C PRO A 71 2.79 -15.31 7.78
N PRO A 72 1.81 -15.79 7.00
CA PRO A 72 1.21 -15.18 5.82
C PRO A 72 -0.06 -14.38 6.13
N ARG A 73 -0.20 -13.89 7.34
CA ARG A 73 -1.43 -13.33 7.89
C ARG A 73 -1.51 -11.80 7.86
N PHE A 74 -0.39 -11.13 8.18
CA PHE A 74 -0.44 -9.70 8.45
C PHE A 74 0.92 -9.02 8.25
N CYS A 75 0.90 -7.80 7.74
CA CYS A 75 2.03 -6.89 7.87
C CYS A 75 1.53 -5.44 7.97
N ARG A 76 2.37 -4.60 8.56
CA ARG A 76 2.12 -3.16 8.68
C ARG A 76 3.33 -2.40 8.18
N LEU A 77 3.05 -1.39 7.37
CA LEU A 77 4.03 -0.45 6.85
C LEU A 77 3.76 0.94 7.42
N GLU A 78 4.81 1.69 7.71
CA GLU A 78 4.69 3.11 8.00
C GLU A 78 5.39 3.92 6.92
N LYS A 79 4.72 4.95 6.45
CA LYS A 79 5.23 5.89 5.45
C LYS A 79 6.04 6.97 6.17
N ARG A 80 7.33 7.04 5.85
CA ARG A 80 8.31 7.90 6.55
C ARG A 80 8.76 9.10 5.72
N GLY A 81 8.08 9.37 4.61
CA GLY A 81 8.47 10.42 3.69
C GLY A 81 8.13 11.83 4.14
N ARG A 82 8.65 12.81 3.39
CA ARG A 82 8.30 14.21 3.57
C ARG A 82 7.03 14.58 2.79
N VAL A 83 6.79 13.90 1.68
CA VAL A 83 5.64 14.18 0.81
C VAL A 83 4.44 13.36 1.23
N VAL A 84 4.60 12.06 1.44
CA VAL A 84 3.53 11.17 1.85
C VAL A 84 3.82 10.61 3.23
N ARG A 85 2.87 10.73 4.14
CA ARG A 85 2.92 10.19 5.50
C ARG A 85 1.68 9.36 5.79
N GLY A 86 1.82 8.37 6.65
CA GLY A 86 0.73 7.52 7.06
C GLY A 86 1.16 6.10 7.34
N TRP A 87 0.27 5.17 7.13
CA TRP A 87 0.53 3.74 7.36
C TRP A 87 -0.34 2.89 6.44
N ALA A 88 0.06 1.66 6.23
CA ALA A 88 -0.71 0.66 5.51
C ALA A 88 -0.67 -0.67 6.27
N GLU A 89 -1.80 -1.36 6.29
CA GLU A 89 -1.91 -2.70 6.87
C GLU A 89 -2.48 -3.65 5.82
N ILE A 90 -1.86 -4.81 5.70
CA ILE A 90 -2.31 -5.88 4.82
C ILE A 90 -2.63 -7.08 5.69
N SER A 91 -3.88 -7.54 5.64
CA SER A 91 -4.33 -8.76 6.29
C SER A 91 -4.80 -9.76 5.25
N VAL A 92 -4.46 -11.01 5.41
CA VAL A 92 -4.88 -12.09 4.50
C VAL A 92 -5.49 -13.22 5.33
N TRP A 93 -6.73 -13.56 5.02
CA TRP A 93 -7.50 -14.59 5.72
C TRP A 93 -7.78 -15.75 4.76
N PRO A 94 -7.59 -17.00 5.20
CA PRO A 94 -7.97 -18.14 4.36
C PRO A 94 -9.50 -18.23 4.23
N THR A 95 -9.96 -18.61 3.04
CA THR A 95 -11.37 -18.90 2.76
C THR A 95 -11.51 -20.27 2.15
N ALA A 96 -12.73 -20.75 1.98
CA ALA A 96 -12.99 -22.06 1.37
C ALA A 96 -12.48 -22.15 -0.08
N SER A 97 -12.45 -21.03 -0.82
CA SER A 97 -12.08 -20.99 -2.23
C SER A 97 -10.78 -20.26 -2.53
N GLY A 98 -10.05 -19.83 -1.50
CA GLY A 98 -8.82 -19.08 -1.67
C GLY A 98 -8.48 -18.25 -0.45
N SER A 99 -8.48 -16.94 -0.60
CA SER A 99 -8.22 -16.03 0.53
C SER A 99 -8.97 -14.72 0.37
N LYS A 100 -9.14 -14.04 1.52
CA LYS A 100 -9.69 -12.69 1.60
C LYS A 100 -8.58 -11.74 2.00
N ILE A 101 -8.38 -10.71 1.21
CA ILE A 101 -7.40 -9.66 1.45
C ILE A 101 -8.13 -8.44 1.99
N VAL A 102 -7.60 -7.88 3.09
CA VAL A 102 -8.06 -6.61 3.64
C VAL A 102 -6.88 -5.65 3.64
N TRP A 103 -6.97 -4.59 2.86
CA TRP A 103 -5.98 -3.53 2.78
C TRP A 103 -6.55 -2.27 3.41
N ARG A 104 -5.88 -1.78 4.45
CA ARG A 104 -6.25 -0.55 5.12
C ARG A 104 -5.10 0.43 5.03
N GLU A 105 -5.39 1.70 4.72
CA GLU A 105 -4.34 2.69 4.56
C GLU A 105 -4.82 4.08 4.94
N VAL A 106 -3.93 4.80 5.61
CA VAL A 106 -4.03 6.24 5.80
C VAL A 106 -2.82 6.85 5.10
N ALA A 107 -3.06 7.73 4.15
CA ALA A 107 -2.02 8.47 3.46
C ALA A 107 -2.37 9.95 3.46
N HIS A 108 -1.41 10.77 3.86
CA HIS A 108 -1.53 12.22 3.82
C HIS A 108 -0.41 12.80 2.97
N VAL A 109 -0.79 13.58 1.97
CA VAL A 109 0.15 14.28 1.10
C VAL A 109 0.39 15.69 1.65
N THR A 110 1.65 15.98 1.95
CA THR A 110 2.04 17.28 2.49
C THR A 110 1.73 18.41 1.50
N GLY A 111 1.11 19.48 1.99
CA GLY A 111 0.76 20.64 1.17
C GLY A 111 -0.60 20.56 0.51
N VAL A 112 -1.31 19.43 0.62
CA VAL A 112 -2.68 19.31 0.11
C VAL A 112 -3.65 19.67 1.22
N PRO A 113 -4.51 20.72 1.03
CA PRO A 113 -5.49 21.10 2.04
C PRO A 113 -6.51 19.99 2.29
N ARG A 114 -7.03 19.92 3.52
CA ARG A 114 -8.10 18.97 3.90
C ARG A 114 -9.34 19.05 3.01
N LEU A 115 -9.53 20.20 2.37
CA LEU A 115 -10.60 20.43 1.42
C LEU A 115 -10.63 19.39 0.28
N PHE A 116 -9.47 18.86 -0.09
CA PHE A 116 -9.32 17.88 -1.16
C PHE A 116 -9.30 16.42 -0.68
N SER A 117 -9.59 16.18 0.59
CA SER A 117 -9.53 14.83 1.18
C SER A 117 -10.43 13.82 0.45
N ARG A 118 -11.60 14.22 -0.03
CA ARG A 118 -12.50 13.34 -0.78
C ARG A 118 -11.90 12.92 -2.12
N VAL A 119 -11.27 13.87 -2.82
CA VAL A 119 -10.61 13.59 -4.10
C VAL A 119 -9.43 12.64 -3.89
N GLU A 120 -8.62 12.89 -2.85
CA GLU A 120 -7.51 12.01 -2.48
C GLU A 120 -7.98 10.60 -2.16
N ARG A 121 -9.06 10.46 -1.38
CA ARG A 121 -9.62 9.16 -1.02
C ARG A 121 -10.13 8.39 -2.24
N THR A 122 -10.86 9.07 -3.12
CA THR A 122 -11.37 8.45 -4.34
C THR A 122 -10.24 8.00 -5.26
N ALA A 123 -9.26 8.87 -5.49
CA ALA A 123 -8.09 8.56 -6.31
C ALA A 123 -7.25 7.44 -5.67
N GLY A 124 -7.06 7.49 -4.35
CA GLY A 124 -6.34 6.46 -3.61
C GLY A 124 -7.02 5.12 -3.68
N THR A 125 -8.34 5.07 -3.50
CA THR A 125 -9.12 3.83 -3.59
C THR A 125 -9.01 3.21 -4.99
N ALA A 126 -9.12 4.01 -6.05
CA ALA A 126 -8.97 3.54 -7.42
C ALA A 126 -7.57 3.01 -7.68
N LEU A 127 -6.54 3.68 -7.17
CA LEU A 127 -5.16 3.23 -7.31
C LEU A 127 -4.90 1.91 -6.58
N PHE A 128 -5.39 1.77 -5.35
CA PHE A 128 -5.24 0.53 -4.58
C PHE A 128 -6.01 -0.62 -5.20
N ASP A 129 -7.19 -0.37 -5.71
CA ASP A 129 -7.97 -1.38 -6.41
C ASP A 129 -7.21 -1.91 -7.64
N ARG A 130 -6.63 -1.01 -8.41
CA ARG A 130 -5.77 -1.35 -9.55
C ARG A 130 -4.53 -2.13 -9.11
N LEU A 131 -3.90 -1.71 -8.01
CA LEU A 131 -2.74 -2.40 -7.44
C LEU A 131 -3.10 -3.83 -7.05
N LEU A 132 -4.18 -4.02 -6.30
CA LEU A 132 -4.63 -5.35 -5.89
C LEU A 132 -4.95 -6.23 -7.10
N ASN A 133 -5.62 -5.70 -8.10
CA ASN A 133 -5.92 -6.44 -9.32
C ASN A 133 -4.64 -6.90 -10.03
N GLY A 134 -3.65 -6.02 -10.14
CA GLY A 134 -2.37 -6.34 -10.79
C GLY A 134 -1.55 -7.37 -10.01
N LEU A 135 -1.48 -7.24 -8.69
CA LEU A 135 -0.70 -8.14 -7.84
C LEU A 135 -1.33 -9.55 -7.72
N THR A 136 -2.66 -9.63 -7.78
CA THR A 136 -3.37 -10.90 -7.60
C THR A 136 -3.78 -11.59 -8.90
N ARG A 137 -3.43 -11.00 -10.03
CA ARG A 137 -3.72 -11.57 -11.34
C ARG A 137 -2.98 -12.92 -11.53
N THR A 138 -3.72 -13.94 -11.87
CA THR A 138 -3.20 -15.28 -12.17
C THR A 138 -2.74 -15.40 -13.61
#